data_8899025ab1378ef020bcf77582e70a50
#
_entry.id   8899025ab1378ef020bcf77582e70a50
#
_cell.length_a   1.000
_cell.length_b   1.000
_cell.length_c   1.000
_cell.angle_alpha   90.00
_cell.angle_beta   90.00
_cell.angle_gamma   90.00
#
_symmetry.space_group_name_H-M   'P 1'
#
loop_
_entity.id
_entity.type
_entity.pdbx_description
1 polymer ?
#
loop_
_entity_poly.entity_id
_entity_poly.type
_entity_poly.pdbx_seq_one_letter_code
_entity_poly.pdbx_strand_id
1 'polypeptide(L)'
;MPINVGEPAPDFEAESTTGKIKLSDFKGKNVVLYFYPKSFTPGCTREIQRFVELYEEFKKLNTEIIGVSADSLTTQKRFAEKYNAKFPVVADKEKKIIEMYRVLNEKGTSAQRVTFIIDSEGKVVEVLKNLKKAEEHADKALEVIKKITSTK
;
A
#
# COMPACT_ATOMS: atom_id res chain seq x y z
N MET A 1 7.02 16.09 2.12
CA MET A 1 5.80 16.10 1.26
C MET A 1 5.76 14.83 0.43
N PRO A 2 4.73 14.00 0.57
CA PRO A 2 4.57 12.84 -0.31
C PRO A 2 4.51 13.25 -1.77
N ILE A 3 4.75 12.30 -2.67
CA ILE A 3 4.53 12.57 -4.09
C ILE A 3 3.04 12.86 -4.31
N ASN A 4 2.74 13.63 -5.34
CA ASN A 4 1.41 14.19 -5.54
C ASN A 4 0.60 13.48 -6.62
N VAL A 5 -0.72 13.72 -6.58
CA VAL A 5 -1.63 13.32 -7.65
C VAL A 5 -1.10 13.89 -8.97
N GLY A 6 -1.11 13.06 -10.00
CA GLY A 6 -0.64 13.42 -11.33
C GLY A 6 0.80 13.01 -11.62
N GLU A 7 1.60 12.75 -10.58
CA GLU A 7 2.96 12.28 -10.77
C GLU A 7 2.99 10.78 -11.12
N PRO A 8 3.94 10.34 -11.92
CA PRO A 8 4.11 8.89 -12.11
C PRO A 8 4.58 8.28 -10.79
N ALA A 9 4.04 7.11 -10.46
CA ALA A 9 4.46 6.39 -9.26
C ALA A 9 5.87 5.85 -9.50
N PRO A 10 6.85 6.19 -8.64
CA PRO A 10 8.20 5.66 -8.82
C PRO A 10 8.23 4.13 -8.80
N ASP A 11 8.89 3.53 -9.77
CA ASP A 11 9.02 2.08 -9.82
C ASP A 11 10.00 1.60 -8.75
N PHE A 12 9.80 0.39 -8.28
CA PHE A 12 10.70 -0.20 -7.30
C PHE A 12 10.68 -1.72 -7.45
N GLU A 13 11.74 -2.35 -6.93
CA GLU A 13 11.84 -3.79 -6.83
C GLU A 13 12.09 -4.11 -5.37
N ALA A 14 11.38 -5.09 -4.82
CA ALA A 14 11.48 -5.39 -3.39
C ALA A 14 11.09 -6.81 -3.06
N GLU A 15 11.63 -7.30 -1.94
CA GLU A 15 11.19 -8.56 -1.35
C GLU A 15 9.85 -8.35 -0.67
N SER A 16 8.96 -9.30 -0.83
CA SER A 16 7.65 -9.25 -0.21
C SER A 16 7.22 -10.64 0.24
N THR A 17 6.06 -10.68 0.90
CA THR A 17 5.47 -11.94 1.38
C THR A 17 5.07 -12.88 0.25
N THR A 18 4.94 -12.37 -0.97
CA THR A 18 4.59 -13.19 -2.14
C THR A 18 5.80 -13.43 -3.06
N GLY A 19 7.01 -13.05 -2.61
CA GLY A 19 8.23 -13.14 -3.40
C GLY A 19 8.71 -11.77 -3.83
N LYS A 20 9.74 -11.73 -4.66
CA LYS A 20 10.26 -10.47 -5.18
C LYS A 20 9.26 -9.88 -6.17
N ILE A 21 8.95 -8.60 -6.01
CA ILE A 21 8.01 -7.91 -6.90
C ILE A 21 8.62 -6.60 -7.40
N LYS A 22 8.11 -6.13 -8.54
CA LYS A 22 8.35 -4.78 -9.07
C LYS A 22 7.01 -4.11 -9.23
N LEU A 23 6.93 -2.81 -8.93
CA LEU A 23 5.68 -2.10 -9.15
C LEU A 23 5.25 -2.18 -10.60
N SER A 24 6.21 -2.07 -11.53
CA SER A 24 5.91 -2.14 -12.97
C SER A 24 5.30 -3.48 -13.43
N ASP A 25 5.44 -4.54 -12.62
CA ASP A 25 4.79 -5.83 -12.94
C ASP A 25 3.27 -5.72 -12.92
N PHE A 26 2.75 -4.69 -12.27
CA PHE A 26 1.30 -4.50 -12.11
C PHE A 26 0.69 -3.53 -13.12
N LYS A 27 1.45 -3.09 -14.15
CA LYS A 27 0.89 -2.26 -15.21
C LYS A 27 -0.26 -2.99 -15.87
N GLY A 28 -1.32 -2.25 -16.15
CA GLY A 28 -2.56 -2.82 -16.63
C GLY A 28 -3.57 -3.05 -15.51
N LYS A 29 -3.13 -2.92 -14.26
CA LYS A 29 -3.99 -3.00 -13.09
C LYS A 29 -3.87 -1.72 -12.30
N ASN A 30 -4.91 -1.39 -11.53
CA ASN A 30 -4.80 -0.34 -10.52
C ASN A 30 -4.06 -0.92 -9.32
N VAL A 31 -3.36 -0.08 -8.59
CA VAL A 31 -2.62 -0.51 -7.39
C VAL A 31 -2.99 0.40 -6.22
N VAL A 32 -3.30 -0.21 -5.09
CA VAL A 32 -3.44 0.49 -3.82
C VAL A 32 -2.16 0.21 -3.06
N LEU A 33 -1.28 1.19 -3.01
CA LEU A 33 0.02 1.08 -2.35
C LEU A 33 -0.07 1.79 -1.02
N TYR A 34 -0.14 1.03 0.08
CA TYR A 34 -0.29 1.66 1.39
C TYR A 34 0.97 1.49 2.24
N PHE A 35 1.42 2.62 2.79
CA PHE A 35 2.55 2.67 3.71
C PHE A 35 2.00 2.74 5.13
N TYR A 36 2.65 2.01 6.05
CA TYR A 36 2.23 2.01 7.45
C TYR A 36 3.46 1.95 8.36
N PRO A 37 3.33 2.45 9.60
CA PRO A 37 4.49 2.59 10.48
C PRO A 37 5.14 1.28 10.95
N LYS A 38 4.36 0.33 11.42
CA LYS A 38 4.96 -0.86 12.02
C LYS A 38 3.95 -2.00 12.15
N SER A 39 4.34 -3.19 11.67
CA SER A 39 3.52 -4.40 11.78
C SER A 39 3.25 -4.75 13.24
N PHE A 40 2.12 -5.37 13.50
CA PHE A 40 1.66 -5.80 14.81
C PHE A 40 1.29 -4.67 15.79
N THR A 41 1.25 -3.43 15.35
CA THR A 41 0.69 -2.34 16.17
C THR A 41 -0.82 -2.29 15.95
N PRO A 42 -1.61 -1.76 16.93
CA PRO A 42 -3.07 -1.79 16.83
C PRO A 42 -3.65 -1.17 15.56
N GLY A 43 -3.19 0.02 15.20
CA GLY A 43 -3.68 0.71 13.98
C GLY A 43 -3.34 -0.05 12.71
N CYS A 44 -2.10 -0.51 12.59
CA CYS A 44 -1.66 -1.23 11.41
C CYS A 44 -2.34 -2.59 11.30
N THR A 45 -2.66 -3.21 12.43
CA THR A 45 -3.40 -4.47 12.47
C THR A 45 -4.83 -4.26 11.95
N ARG A 46 -5.52 -3.21 12.40
CA ARG A 46 -6.86 -2.90 11.89
C ARG A 46 -6.83 -2.58 10.40
N GLU A 47 -5.80 -1.89 9.97
CA GLU A 47 -5.64 -1.53 8.55
C GLU A 47 -5.50 -2.78 7.66
N ILE A 48 -4.59 -3.69 8.02
CA ILE A 48 -4.39 -4.89 7.20
C ILE A 48 -5.64 -5.78 7.23
N GLN A 49 -6.30 -5.89 8.37
CA GLN A 49 -7.52 -6.68 8.49
C GLN A 49 -8.61 -6.13 7.57
N ARG A 50 -8.75 -4.81 7.49
CA ARG A 50 -9.77 -4.21 6.62
C ARG A 50 -9.43 -4.43 5.14
N PHE A 51 -8.17 -4.28 4.76
CA PHE A 51 -7.74 -4.57 3.39
C PHE A 51 -8.01 -6.03 3.03
N VAL A 52 -7.75 -6.95 3.95
CA VAL A 52 -8.03 -8.38 3.74
C VAL A 52 -9.52 -8.62 3.51
N GLU A 53 -10.37 -7.98 4.33
CA GLU A 53 -11.84 -8.10 4.18
C GLU A 53 -12.31 -7.63 2.82
N LEU A 54 -11.68 -6.59 2.29
CA LEU A 54 -12.10 -5.97 1.02
C LEU A 54 -11.32 -6.50 -0.20
N TYR A 55 -10.36 -7.38 0.01
CA TYR A 55 -9.45 -7.80 -1.05
C TYR A 55 -10.15 -8.33 -2.29
N GLU A 56 -11.16 -9.19 -2.12
CA GLU A 56 -11.89 -9.76 -3.26
C GLU A 56 -12.61 -8.68 -4.06
N GLU A 57 -13.12 -7.63 -3.38
CA GLU A 57 -13.76 -6.51 -4.09
C GLU A 57 -12.74 -5.73 -4.92
N PHE A 58 -11.54 -5.51 -4.38
CA PHE A 58 -10.47 -4.85 -5.14
C PHE A 58 -10.09 -5.68 -6.36
N LYS A 59 -9.97 -6.99 -6.20
CA LYS A 59 -9.60 -7.88 -7.30
C LYS A 59 -10.65 -7.86 -8.42
N LYS A 60 -11.92 -7.81 -8.08
CA LYS A 60 -13.00 -7.70 -9.06
C LYS A 60 -12.91 -6.41 -9.86
N LEU A 61 -12.27 -5.39 -9.31
CA LEU A 61 -12.06 -4.10 -9.96
C LEU A 61 -10.68 -4.00 -10.58
N ASN A 62 -10.05 -5.13 -10.87
CA ASN A 62 -8.73 -5.22 -11.49
C ASN A 62 -7.68 -4.42 -10.70
N THR A 63 -7.70 -4.57 -9.37
CA THR A 63 -6.84 -3.80 -8.47
C THR A 63 -6.05 -4.73 -7.56
N GLU A 64 -4.76 -4.47 -7.42
CA GLU A 64 -3.92 -5.18 -6.46
C GLU A 64 -3.62 -4.26 -5.28
N ILE A 65 -3.39 -4.85 -4.12
CA ILE A 65 -2.99 -4.15 -2.90
C ILE A 65 -1.53 -4.48 -2.62
N ILE A 66 -0.75 -3.48 -2.24
CA ILE A 66 0.64 -3.67 -1.83
C ILE A 66 0.83 -2.89 -0.53
N GLY A 67 1.21 -3.58 0.54
CA GLY A 67 1.53 -2.92 1.81
C GLY A 67 3.02 -2.76 1.96
N VAL A 68 3.48 -1.67 2.58
CA VAL A 68 4.91 -1.39 2.75
C VAL A 68 5.18 -0.84 4.15
N SER A 69 6.15 -1.41 4.84
CA SER A 69 6.68 -0.84 6.08
C SER A 69 8.17 -1.13 6.18
N ALA A 70 8.82 -0.53 7.16
CA ALA A 70 10.25 -0.72 7.41
C ALA A 70 10.57 -2.01 8.17
N ASP A 71 9.58 -2.88 8.36
CA ASP A 71 9.78 -4.15 9.05
C ASP A 71 10.58 -5.14 8.20
N SER A 72 11.17 -6.12 8.85
CA SER A 72 11.93 -7.18 8.16
C SER A 72 10.99 -8.12 7.40
N LEU A 73 11.54 -8.86 6.45
CA LEU A 73 10.75 -9.82 5.69
C LEU A 73 10.14 -10.90 6.60
N THR A 74 10.89 -11.36 7.60
CA THR A 74 10.37 -12.34 8.56
C THR A 74 9.14 -11.81 9.28
N THR A 75 9.20 -10.55 9.74
CA THR A 75 8.06 -9.91 10.42
C THR A 75 6.88 -9.76 9.48
N GLN A 76 7.13 -9.33 8.23
CA GLN A 76 6.06 -9.17 7.25
C GLN A 76 5.37 -10.50 6.94
N LYS A 77 6.13 -11.58 6.82
CA LYS A 77 5.55 -12.90 6.58
C LYS A 77 4.67 -13.35 7.74
N ARG A 78 5.11 -13.11 8.98
CA ARG A 78 4.31 -13.43 10.17
C ARG A 78 3.03 -12.61 10.22
N PHE A 79 3.14 -11.33 9.89
CA PHE A 79 2.02 -10.40 9.92
C PHE A 79 0.97 -10.78 8.87
N ALA A 80 1.40 -10.99 7.64
CA ALA A 80 0.52 -11.40 6.54
C ALA A 80 -0.14 -12.75 6.83
N GLU A 81 0.62 -13.70 7.33
CA GLU A 81 0.10 -15.03 7.64
C GLU A 81 -0.96 -14.98 8.75
N LYS A 82 -0.68 -14.23 9.81
CA LYS A 82 -1.62 -14.12 10.93
C LYS A 82 -2.98 -13.57 10.50
N TYR A 83 -2.99 -12.61 9.59
CA TYR A 83 -4.21 -11.95 9.15
C TYR A 83 -4.69 -12.39 7.77
N ASN A 84 -4.08 -13.44 7.23
CA ASN A 84 -4.48 -14.02 5.93
C ASN A 84 -4.40 -13.05 4.75
N ALA A 85 -3.40 -12.19 4.76
CA ALA A 85 -3.19 -11.28 3.65
C ALA A 85 -2.57 -12.04 2.48
N LYS A 86 -3.28 -12.13 1.36
CA LYS A 86 -2.82 -12.80 0.15
C LYS A 86 -2.12 -11.85 -0.81
N PHE A 87 -2.24 -10.55 -0.57
CA PHE A 87 -1.56 -9.53 -1.37
C PHE A 87 -0.12 -9.34 -0.84
N PRO A 88 0.78 -8.78 -1.67
CA PRO A 88 2.16 -8.57 -1.23
C PRO A 88 2.28 -7.58 -0.08
N VAL A 89 3.08 -7.92 0.91
CA VAL A 89 3.47 -6.99 1.97
C VAL A 89 4.99 -6.88 1.90
N VAL A 90 5.46 -5.69 1.57
CA VAL A 90 6.86 -5.42 1.25
C VAL A 90 7.67 -5.13 2.51
N ALA A 91 8.86 -5.72 2.57
CA ALA A 91 9.83 -5.45 3.63
C ALA A 91 10.82 -4.39 3.14
N ASP A 92 10.61 -3.14 3.54
CA ASP A 92 11.46 -2.01 3.16
C ASP A 92 12.38 -1.62 4.32
N LYS A 93 13.13 -2.59 4.81
CA LYS A 93 13.97 -2.44 6.00
C LYS A 93 14.93 -1.26 5.91
N GLU A 94 15.46 -0.99 4.73
CA GLU A 94 16.39 0.12 4.51
C GLU A 94 15.68 1.43 4.18
N LYS A 95 14.37 1.42 4.13
CA LYS A 95 13.53 2.60 3.91
C LYS A 95 13.74 3.29 2.56
N LYS A 96 14.21 2.53 1.56
CA LYS A 96 14.45 3.07 0.21
C LYS A 96 13.16 3.49 -0.48
N ILE A 97 12.14 2.61 -0.41
CA ILE A 97 10.84 2.88 -1.05
C ILE A 97 10.11 3.97 -0.28
N ILE A 98 10.18 3.90 1.04
CA ILE A 98 9.58 4.90 1.93
C ILE A 98 10.13 6.29 1.60
N GLU A 99 11.45 6.41 1.41
CA GLU A 99 12.07 7.69 1.05
C GLU A 99 11.70 8.09 -0.38
N MET A 100 11.65 7.14 -1.30
CA MET A 100 11.31 7.36 -2.70
C MET A 100 9.91 7.99 -2.83
N TYR A 101 8.96 7.55 -2.00
CA TYR A 101 7.61 8.09 -2.00
C TYR A 101 7.45 9.26 -1.04
N ARG A 102 8.52 9.68 -0.36
CA ARG A 102 8.58 10.83 0.55
C ARG A 102 7.60 10.72 1.71
N VAL A 103 7.52 9.52 2.28
CA VAL A 103 6.62 9.26 3.41
C VAL A 103 7.38 8.80 4.67
N LEU A 104 8.67 9.10 4.74
CA LEU A 104 9.46 8.83 5.94
C LEU A 104 8.96 9.74 7.06
N ASN A 105 8.86 9.20 8.28
CA ASN A 105 8.42 10.02 9.41
C ASN A 105 9.53 11.00 9.82
N GLU A 106 9.20 11.96 10.67
CA GLU A 106 10.16 12.99 11.11
C GLU A 106 11.39 12.42 11.79
N LYS A 107 11.21 11.33 12.52
CA LYS A 107 12.32 10.68 13.23
C LYS A 107 13.22 9.86 12.31
N GLY A 108 12.80 9.62 11.07
CA GLY A 108 13.56 8.80 10.14
C GLY A 108 13.55 7.32 10.47
N THR A 109 12.61 6.85 11.26
CA THR A 109 12.57 5.48 11.77
C THR A 109 11.56 4.57 11.06
N SER A 110 10.49 5.15 10.51
CA SER A 110 9.43 4.35 9.87
C SER A 110 8.64 5.19 8.89
N ALA A 111 7.66 4.57 8.25
CA ALA A 111 6.79 5.26 7.31
C ALA A 111 5.65 5.97 8.04
N GLN A 112 5.21 7.09 7.46
CA GLN A 112 3.94 7.70 7.82
C GLN A 112 2.84 6.81 7.24
N ARG A 113 1.63 6.91 7.77
CA ARG A 113 0.49 6.18 7.23
C ARG A 113 -0.08 6.95 6.05
N VAL A 114 0.28 6.53 4.84
CA VAL A 114 -0.14 7.18 3.59
C VAL A 114 -0.47 6.10 2.56
N THR A 115 -1.57 6.27 1.86
CA THR A 115 -1.98 5.34 0.81
C THR A 115 -2.03 6.06 -0.53
N PHE A 116 -1.37 5.48 -1.52
CA PHE A 116 -1.37 5.99 -2.89
C PHE A 116 -2.26 5.11 -3.74
N ILE A 117 -3.16 5.74 -4.51
CA ILE A 117 -3.96 5.04 -5.49
C ILE A 117 -3.30 5.28 -6.84
N ILE A 118 -2.89 4.21 -7.50
CA ILE A 118 -2.13 4.26 -8.75
C ILE A 118 -3.01 3.61 -9.83
N ASP A 119 -3.18 4.31 -10.97
CA ASP A 119 -4.01 3.77 -12.04
C ASP A 119 -3.25 2.74 -12.88
N SER A 120 -3.94 2.16 -13.85
CA SER A 120 -3.39 1.09 -14.69
C SER A 120 -2.21 1.54 -15.57
N GLU A 121 -2.01 2.84 -15.70
CA GLU A 121 -0.87 3.39 -16.46
C GLU A 121 0.30 3.77 -15.55
N GLY A 122 0.16 3.57 -14.24
CA GLY A 122 1.22 3.86 -13.29
C GLY A 122 1.25 5.29 -12.75
N LYS A 123 0.15 6.02 -12.92
CA LYS A 123 0.05 7.40 -12.43
C LYS A 123 -0.67 7.45 -11.09
N VAL A 124 -0.19 8.28 -10.18
CA VAL A 124 -0.87 8.52 -8.89
C VAL A 124 -2.13 9.34 -9.15
N VAL A 125 -3.28 8.78 -8.78
CA VAL A 125 -4.57 9.47 -8.97
C VAL A 125 -5.18 9.95 -7.66
N GLU A 126 -4.69 9.46 -6.52
CA GLU A 126 -5.16 9.91 -5.21
C GLU A 126 -4.10 9.62 -4.15
N VAL A 127 -4.01 10.47 -3.13
CA VAL A 127 -3.14 10.27 -1.97
C VAL A 127 -4.00 10.42 -0.72
N LEU A 128 -4.08 9.36 0.07
CA LEU A 128 -4.87 9.32 1.31
C LEU A 128 -3.94 9.46 2.51
N LYS A 129 -4.20 10.48 3.33
CA LYS A 129 -3.42 10.74 4.54
C LYS A 129 -4.28 11.52 5.54
N ASN A 130 -3.82 11.57 6.78
CA ASN A 130 -4.51 12.32 7.83
C ASN A 130 -5.94 11.87 8.09
N LEU A 131 -6.21 10.56 7.91
CA LEU A 131 -7.51 9.99 8.22
C LEU A 131 -7.59 9.69 9.72
N LYS A 132 -8.79 9.74 10.27
CA LYS A 132 -8.99 9.52 11.71
C LYS A 132 -8.64 8.10 12.15
N LYS A 133 -9.02 7.12 11.36
CA LYS A 133 -8.80 5.72 11.70
C LYS A 133 -7.97 5.03 10.62
N ALA A 134 -7.07 4.15 11.04
CA ALA A 134 -6.19 3.43 10.11
C ALA A 134 -6.99 2.63 9.08
N GLU A 135 -8.05 1.97 9.49
CA GLU A 135 -8.86 1.14 8.59
C GLU A 135 -9.61 1.96 7.53
N GLU A 136 -9.78 3.26 7.73
CA GLU A 136 -10.41 4.13 6.72
C GLU A 136 -9.60 4.20 5.43
N HIS A 137 -8.31 3.91 5.51
CA HIS A 137 -7.47 3.86 4.30
C HIS A 137 -8.02 2.83 3.31
N ALA A 138 -8.42 1.67 3.80
CA ALA A 138 -8.97 0.63 2.94
C ALA A 138 -10.33 1.02 2.35
N ASP A 139 -11.21 1.57 3.19
CA ASP A 139 -12.55 1.98 2.73
C ASP A 139 -12.48 3.12 1.71
N LYS A 140 -11.65 4.13 1.98
CA LYS A 140 -11.49 5.26 1.07
C LYS A 140 -10.83 4.83 -0.24
N ALA A 141 -9.84 3.93 -0.15
CA ALA A 141 -9.19 3.40 -1.34
C ALA A 141 -10.21 2.72 -2.25
N LEU A 142 -11.10 1.91 -1.67
CA LEU A 142 -12.12 1.22 -2.45
C LEU A 142 -13.07 2.21 -3.12
N GLU A 143 -13.46 3.28 -2.41
CA GLU A 143 -14.30 4.34 -3.00
C GLU A 143 -13.62 4.96 -4.23
N VAL A 144 -12.33 5.28 -4.11
CA VAL A 144 -11.58 5.88 -5.22
C VAL A 144 -11.49 4.92 -6.40
N ILE A 145 -11.18 3.65 -6.13
CA ILE A 145 -11.08 2.63 -7.18
C ILE A 145 -12.42 2.47 -7.90
N LYS A 146 -13.52 2.46 -7.17
CA LYS A 146 -14.85 2.38 -7.78
C LYS A 146 -15.12 3.57 -8.70
N LYS A 147 -14.71 4.76 -8.29
CA LYS A 147 -14.88 5.98 -9.11
C LYS A 147 -14.09 5.90 -10.41
N ILE A 148 -12.82 5.55 -10.34
CA ILE A 148 -11.98 5.55 -11.54
C ILE A 148 -12.32 4.41 -12.48
N THR A 149 -12.88 3.31 -11.99
CA THR A 149 -13.29 2.19 -12.84
C THR A 149 -14.67 2.42 -13.45
N SER A 150 -15.54 3.19 -12.80
CA SER A 150 -16.88 3.45 -13.33
C SER A 150 -16.93 4.53 -14.40
N THR A 151 -15.85 5.29 -14.57
CA THR A 151 -15.78 6.36 -15.58
C THR A 151 -15.19 5.91 -16.92
N LYS A 152 -14.87 4.65 -17.03
CA LYS A 152 -14.30 4.10 -18.27
C LYS A 152 -15.37 3.68 -19.25
#